data_35e3eb337803fc8d6dde2dfa9b33db33
#
_entry.id   35e3eb337803fc8d6dde2dfa9b33db33
#
_cell.length_a   1.000
_cell.length_b   1.000
_cell.length_c   1.000
_cell.angle_alpha   90.00
_cell.angle_beta   90.00
_cell.angle_gamma   90.00
#
_symmetry.space_group_name_H-M   'P 1'
#
loop_
_entity.id
_entity.type
_entity.pdbx_description
1 polymer ?
#
loop_
_entity_poly.entity_id
_entity_poly.type
_entity_poly.pdbx_seq_one_letter_code
_entity_poly.pdbx_strand_id
1 'polypeptide(L)'
;MLYMHNPGAVSNLFVILHCKRMKRLCHYISQYMGVMVLVVAVVSLCWPASFLWIDTSVISPILGVIMFGMGMTLSPKDLRVVLSRPKDILIGCLAQYTVMPLLAWLLTWALALPKDLALGIILVGCCPGGTASNVITYLAKGDLALSVGMTATSTLIAPILTPMLVWLMAGTLVEVDTIGMLLSIVYVVIAPIVIGLLCQHFLPRMTKGLVPYLPALSSLAICLVVAIVVSHNADRLLVGGLLLVMVVMAHNICGLGIGYLIGQVLGLPDSKKRAISIEVGMQNSGLATSLATIHFAAYSLAAIPGAIFSVWHNISGALTARLYARGDKLAKADEK
;
A
#
# COMPACT_ATOMS: atom_id res chain seq x y z
N MET A 1 -56.13 6.19 19.79
CA MET A 1 -55.61 7.36 19.08
C MET A 1 -54.74 8.16 20.04
N LEU A 2 -53.41 7.94 20.08
CA LEU A 2 -52.44 8.78 20.77
C LEU A 2 -51.07 8.09 20.56
N TYR A 3 -50.51 8.16 19.32
CA TYR A 3 -49.08 7.91 19.13
C TYR A 3 -48.37 9.19 19.57
N MET A 4 -47.85 9.19 20.77
CA MET A 4 -46.94 10.24 21.22
C MET A 4 -45.73 10.29 20.33
N HIS A 5 -45.56 11.39 19.58
CA HIS A 5 -44.35 11.73 18.86
C HIS A 5 -43.21 11.90 19.90
N ASN A 6 -42.36 10.87 19.99
CA ASN A 6 -41.14 10.99 20.77
C ASN A 6 -40.07 11.61 19.84
N PRO A 7 -39.75 12.90 19.91
CA PRO A 7 -38.80 13.54 19.03
C PRO A 7 -37.39 12.94 19.15
N GLY A 8 -37.07 12.30 20.28
CA GLY A 8 -35.82 11.57 20.46
C GLY A 8 -35.73 10.27 19.65
N ALA A 9 -36.86 9.59 19.39
CA ALA A 9 -36.86 8.38 18.57
C ALA A 9 -36.61 8.68 17.08
N VAL A 10 -37.16 9.78 16.57
CA VAL A 10 -36.96 10.21 15.18
C VAL A 10 -35.52 10.69 14.97
N SER A 11 -34.97 11.47 15.89
CA SER A 11 -33.56 11.91 15.81
C SER A 11 -32.58 10.74 15.90
N ASN A 12 -32.82 9.77 16.77
CA ASN A 12 -32.02 8.55 16.89
C ASN A 12 -32.10 7.68 15.61
N LEU A 13 -33.28 7.54 15.01
CA LEU A 13 -33.48 6.81 13.77
C LEU A 13 -32.75 7.51 12.61
N PHE A 14 -32.79 8.84 12.53
CA PHE A 14 -32.10 9.63 11.52
C PHE A 14 -30.58 9.48 11.65
N VAL A 15 -30.02 9.54 12.86
CA VAL A 15 -28.60 9.34 13.15
C VAL A 15 -28.16 7.91 12.77
N ILE A 16 -28.95 6.89 13.11
CA ILE A 16 -28.67 5.48 12.78
C ILE A 16 -28.69 5.26 11.27
N LEU A 17 -29.67 5.82 10.56
CA LEU A 17 -29.77 5.72 9.10
C LEU A 17 -28.61 6.44 8.39
N HIS A 18 -28.25 7.63 8.88
CA HIS A 18 -27.11 8.39 8.37
C HIS A 18 -25.79 7.63 8.56
N CYS A 19 -25.57 7.07 9.76
CA CYS A 19 -24.39 6.24 10.06
C CYS A 19 -24.32 4.98 9.17
N LYS A 20 -25.44 4.29 8.94
CA LYS A 20 -25.51 3.13 8.01
C LYS A 20 -25.21 3.54 6.56
N ARG A 21 -25.75 4.68 6.10
CA ARG A 21 -25.49 5.20 4.76
C ARG A 21 -24.02 5.58 4.56
N MET A 22 -23.43 6.26 5.53
CA MET A 22 -22.00 6.60 5.52
C MET A 22 -21.10 5.37 5.49
N LYS A 23 -21.37 4.36 6.31
CA LYS A 23 -20.60 3.10 6.28
C LYS A 23 -20.69 2.39 4.94
N ARG A 24 -21.87 2.38 4.29
CA ARG A 24 -22.02 1.83 2.92
C ARG A 24 -21.20 2.61 1.92
N LEU A 25 -21.25 3.95 1.96
CA LEU A 25 -20.45 4.80 1.06
C LEU A 25 -18.94 4.52 1.23
N CYS A 26 -18.46 4.47 2.47
CA CYS A 26 -17.05 4.15 2.75
C CYS A 26 -16.67 2.75 2.27
N HIS A 27 -17.57 1.78 2.39
CA HIS A 27 -17.36 0.44 1.84
C HIS A 27 -17.22 0.46 0.31
N TYR A 28 -18.10 1.19 -0.40
CA TYR A 28 -18.00 1.33 -1.86
C TYR A 28 -16.72 2.05 -2.28
N ILE A 29 -16.33 3.15 -1.61
CA ILE A 29 -15.07 3.86 -1.87
C ILE A 29 -13.88 2.89 -1.78
N SER A 30 -13.81 2.10 -0.70
CA SER A 30 -12.72 1.13 -0.52
C SER A 30 -12.78 -0.01 -1.53
N GLN A 31 -13.97 -0.49 -1.86
CA GLN A 31 -14.18 -1.59 -2.82
C GLN A 31 -13.77 -1.19 -4.24
N TYR A 32 -14.08 0.04 -4.65
CA TYR A 32 -13.79 0.56 -5.99
C TYR A 32 -12.52 1.41 -6.05
N MET A 33 -11.66 1.34 -5.02
CA MET A 33 -10.43 2.11 -4.93
C MET A 33 -9.58 2.02 -6.20
N GLY A 34 -9.35 0.81 -6.75
CA GLY A 34 -8.55 0.63 -7.96
C GLY A 34 -9.11 1.39 -9.18
N VAL A 35 -10.45 1.39 -9.34
CA VAL A 35 -11.11 2.15 -10.41
C VAL A 35 -11.01 3.64 -10.16
N MET A 36 -11.22 4.09 -8.92
CA MET A 36 -11.14 5.51 -8.56
C MET A 36 -9.74 6.07 -8.80
N VAL A 37 -8.70 5.34 -8.37
CA VAL A 37 -7.30 5.74 -8.57
C VAL A 37 -6.96 5.81 -10.06
N LEU A 38 -7.45 4.85 -10.86
CA LEU A 38 -7.28 4.85 -12.32
C LEU A 38 -7.97 6.07 -12.96
N VAL A 39 -9.22 6.32 -12.61
CA VAL A 39 -9.97 7.49 -13.14
C VAL A 39 -9.26 8.80 -12.77
N VAL A 40 -8.84 8.95 -11.51
CA VAL A 40 -8.11 10.13 -11.06
C VAL A 40 -6.78 10.28 -11.81
N ALA A 41 -6.03 9.19 -12.02
CA ALA A 41 -4.79 9.22 -12.80
C ALA A 41 -5.03 9.68 -14.25
N VAL A 42 -6.08 9.17 -14.92
CA VAL A 42 -6.44 9.59 -16.28
C VAL A 42 -6.87 11.06 -16.31
N VAL A 43 -7.70 11.51 -15.38
CA VAL A 43 -8.12 12.93 -15.29
C VAL A 43 -6.90 13.83 -15.07
N SER A 44 -6.01 13.47 -14.16
CA SER A 44 -4.78 14.22 -13.85
C SER A 44 -3.81 14.27 -15.04
N LEU A 45 -3.78 13.21 -15.84
CA LEU A 45 -2.95 13.16 -17.06
C LEU A 45 -3.54 14.02 -18.19
N CYS A 46 -4.86 13.96 -18.40
CA CYS A 46 -5.54 14.70 -19.48
C CYS A 46 -5.77 16.17 -19.14
N TRP A 47 -5.91 16.49 -17.86
CA TRP A 47 -6.12 17.85 -17.36
C TRP A 47 -5.27 18.15 -16.12
N PRO A 48 -3.96 18.34 -16.29
CA PRO A 48 -3.02 18.55 -15.18
C PRO A 48 -3.36 19.75 -14.29
N ALA A 49 -3.91 20.81 -14.88
CA ALA A 49 -4.32 22.03 -14.15
C ALA A 49 -5.26 21.75 -12.95
N SER A 50 -5.98 20.61 -12.98
CA SER A 50 -6.88 20.23 -11.90
C SER A 50 -6.20 20.09 -10.54
N PHE A 51 -4.91 19.69 -10.50
CA PHE A 51 -4.18 19.42 -9.26
C PHE A 51 -2.80 20.09 -9.18
N LEU A 52 -2.34 20.79 -10.23
CA LEU A 52 -1.05 21.52 -10.21
C LEU A 52 -0.96 22.60 -9.13
N TRP A 53 -2.09 23.11 -8.65
CA TRP A 53 -2.14 24.11 -7.56
C TRP A 53 -1.80 23.50 -6.20
N ILE A 54 -1.77 22.16 -6.08
CA ILE A 54 -1.41 21.47 -4.84
C ILE A 54 0.09 21.17 -4.89
N ASP A 55 0.83 21.70 -3.93
CA ASP A 55 2.27 21.46 -3.82
C ASP A 55 2.59 20.01 -3.46
N THR A 56 3.67 19.47 -4.00
CA THR A 56 4.11 18.08 -3.75
C THR A 56 4.52 17.84 -2.30
N SER A 57 4.84 18.86 -1.53
CA SER A 57 5.19 18.75 -0.10
C SER A 57 4.07 18.16 0.77
N VAL A 58 2.80 18.26 0.31
CA VAL A 58 1.66 17.67 1.03
C VAL A 58 1.59 16.14 0.94
N ILE A 59 2.36 15.51 0.06
CA ILE A 59 2.39 14.04 -0.10
C ILE A 59 2.77 13.36 1.22
N SER A 60 3.79 13.86 1.90
CA SER A 60 4.27 13.27 3.15
C SER A 60 3.28 13.41 4.31
N PRO A 61 2.66 14.58 4.58
CA PRO A 61 1.54 14.66 5.51
C PRO A 61 0.37 13.75 5.20
N ILE A 62 0.00 13.62 3.91
CA ILE A 62 -1.07 12.70 3.50
C ILE A 62 -0.71 11.25 3.83
N LEU A 63 0.54 10.84 3.55
CA LEU A 63 1.04 9.53 3.94
C LEU A 63 0.99 9.35 5.47
N GLY A 64 1.37 10.36 6.24
CA GLY A 64 1.27 10.35 7.70
C GLY A 64 -0.16 10.08 8.19
N VAL A 65 -1.17 10.67 7.55
CA VAL A 65 -2.59 10.39 7.86
C VAL A 65 -2.96 8.94 7.57
N ILE A 66 -2.48 8.36 6.46
CA ILE A 66 -2.69 6.94 6.13
C ILE A 66 -2.03 6.05 7.19
N MET A 67 -0.79 6.35 7.58
CA MET A 67 -0.04 5.58 8.57
C MET A 67 -0.66 5.70 9.97
N PHE A 68 -1.16 6.85 10.35
CA PHE A 68 -1.94 7.04 11.58
C PHE A 68 -3.20 6.15 11.58
N GLY A 69 -3.92 6.13 10.46
CA GLY A 69 -5.07 5.22 10.28
C GLY A 69 -4.68 3.75 10.44
N MET A 70 -3.54 3.35 9.87
CA MET A 70 -2.98 2.00 10.07
C MET A 70 -2.73 1.71 11.55
N GLY A 71 -2.08 2.64 12.27
CA GLY A 71 -1.84 2.50 13.71
C GLY A 71 -3.13 2.31 14.52
N MET A 72 -4.21 3.03 14.19
CA MET A 72 -5.51 2.86 14.82
C MET A 72 -6.19 1.51 14.54
N THR A 73 -5.82 0.82 13.47
CA THR A 73 -6.39 -0.50 13.11
C THR A 73 -5.59 -1.68 13.66
N LEU A 74 -4.30 -1.49 13.98
CA LEU A 74 -3.45 -2.53 14.56
C LEU A 74 -3.90 -2.88 15.99
N SER A 75 -4.13 -4.16 16.25
CA SER A 75 -4.53 -4.63 17.57
C SER A 75 -3.39 -5.30 18.33
N PRO A 76 -3.43 -5.37 19.67
CA PRO A 76 -2.47 -6.16 20.45
C PRO A 76 -2.45 -7.64 20.06
N LYS A 77 -3.55 -8.15 19.47
CA LYS A 77 -3.62 -9.52 18.95
C LYS A 77 -2.73 -9.69 17.72
N ASP A 78 -2.69 -8.68 16.84
CA ASP A 78 -1.84 -8.70 15.63
C ASP A 78 -0.36 -8.71 16.01
N LEU A 79 0.04 -7.91 17.00
CA LEU A 79 1.39 -7.94 17.55
C LEU A 79 1.73 -9.31 18.18
N ARG A 80 0.77 -9.95 18.84
CA ARG A 80 0.97 -11.30 19.42
C ARG A 80 1.17 -12.36 18.32
N VAL A 81 0.56 -12.20 17.14
CA VAL A 81 0.78 -13.09 15.99
C VAL A 81 2.24 -13.04 15.53
N VAL A 82 2.84 -11.85 15.52
CA VAL A 82 4.28 -11.69 15.18
C VAL A 82 5.15 -12.55 16.11
N LEU A 83 4.86 -12.53 17.41
CA LEU A 83 5.61 -13.30 18.41
C LEU A 83 5.29 -14.80 18.37
N SER A 84 4.09 -15.19 17.95
CA SER A 84 3.67 -16.61 17.93
C SER A 84 4.08 -17.38 16.68
N ARG A 85 4.37 -16.67 15.57
CA ARG A 85 4.73 -17.26 14.28
C ARG A 85 6.00 -16.66 13.67
N PRO A 86 7.12 -16.58 14.42
CA PRO A 86 8.30 -15.85 13.99
C PRO A 86 8.92 -16.38 12.70
N LYS A 87 8.88 -17.70 12.48
CA LYS A 87 9.41 -18.34 11.26
C LYS A 87 8.66 -17.89 9.99
N ASP A 88 7.32 -17.91 10.03
CA ASP A 88 6.51 -17.54 8.87
C ASP A 88 6.71 -16.07 8.52
N ILE A 89 6.75 -15.19 9.54
CA ILE A 89 6.98 -13.76 9.36
C ILE A 89 8.39 -13.48 8.85
N LEU A 90 9.39 -14.16 9.39
CA LEU A 90 10.76 -14.04 8.92
C LEU A 90 10.89 -14.42 7.44
N ILE A 91 10.29 -15.55 7.02
CA ILE A 91 10.26 -15.97 5.61
C ILE A 91 9.66 -14.86 4.75
N GLY A 92 8.50 -14.34 5.15
CA GLY A 92 7.83 -13.29 4.39
C GLY A 92 8.60 -11.98 4.33
N CYS A 93 9.18 -11.52 5.46
CA CYS A 93 9.99 -10.30 5.50
C CYS A 93 11.30 -10.45 4.71
N LEU A 94 11.97 -11.61 4.80
CA LEU A 94 13.14 -11.91 3.98
C LEU A 94 12.78 -11.90 2.50
N ALA A 95 11.69 -12.57 2.11
CA ALA A 95 11.21 -12.54 0.74
C ALA A 95 10.92 -11.10 0.27
N GLN A 96 10.25 -10.29 1.09
CA GLN A 96 9.95 -8.89 0.80
C GLN A 96 11.22 -8.09 0.51
N TYR A 97 12.18 -8.11 1.41
CA TYR A 97 13.39 -7.27 1.35
C TYR A 97 14.54 -7.87 0.54
N THR A 98 14.33 -9.03 -0.10
CA THR A 98 15.26 -9.61 -1.07
C THR A 98 14.67 -9.60 -2.48
N VAL A 99 13.48 -10.17 -2.65
CA VAL A 99 12.86 -10.34 -3.99
C VAL A 99 12.59 -8.99 -4.64
N MET A 100 11.91 -8.08 -3.95
CA MET A 100 11.47 -6.83 -4.57
C MET A 100 12.61 -5.85 -4.86
N PRO A 101 13.61 -5.64 -3.98
CA PRO A 101 14.78 -4.84 -4.32
C PRO A 101 15.59 -5.43 -5.47
N LEU A 102 15.82 -6.74 -5.47
CA LEU A 102 16.58 -7.40 -6.53
C LEU A 102 15.86 -7.35 -7.88
N LEU A 103 14.55 -7.56 -7.90
CA LEU A 103 13.73 -7.40 -9.12
C LEU A 103 13.77 -5.96 -9.64
N ALA A 104 13.67 -4.97 -8.74
CA ALA A 104 13.76 -3.57 -9.12
C ALA A 104 15.12 -3.27 -9.76
N TRP A 105 16.19 -3.68 -9.12
CA TRP A 105 17.55 -3.51 -9.64
C TRP A 105 17.74 -4.23 -10.97
N LEU A 106 17.31 -5.49 -11.08
CA LEU A 106 17.43 -6.29 -12.31
C LEU A 106 16.66 -5.66 -13.48
N LEU A 107 15.42 -5.22 -13.25
CA LEU A 107 14.60 -4.59 -14.29
C LEU A 107 15.20 -3.27 -14.75
N THR A 108 15.73 -2.46 -13.83
CA THR A 108 16.34 -1.17 -14.16
C THR A 108 17.64 -1.36 -14.94
N TRP A 109 18.44 -2.36 -14.57
CA TRP A 109 19.69 -2.71 -15.25
C TRP A 109 19.42 -3.32 -16.64
N ALA A 110 18.54 -4.32 -16.72
CA ALA A 110 18.26 -5.04 -17.97
C ALA A 110 17.62 -4.15 -19.05
N LEU A 111 16.83 -3.16 -18.64
CA LEU A 111 16.14 -2.24 -19.55
C LEU A 111 16.90 -0.91 -19.72
N ALA A 112 18.08 -0.78 -19.11
CA ALA A 112 18.91 0.44 -19.14
C ALA A 112 18.09 1.72 -18.89
N LEU A 113 17.25 1.71 -17.84
CA LEU A 113 16.34 2.81 -17.55
C LEU A 113 17.12 4.10 -17.21
N PRO A 114 16.59 5.28 -17.59
CA PRO A 114 17.12 6.56 -17.14
C PRO A 114 17.23 6.62 -15.62
N LYS A 115 18.26 7.31 -15.09
CA LYS A 115 18.56 7.36 -13.64
C LYS A 115 17.36 7.69 -12.77
N ASP A 116 16.56 8.67 -13.16
CA ASP A 116 15.37 9.11 -12.43
C ASP A 116 14.34 7.98 -12.28
N LEU A 117 14.05 7.28 -13.38
CA LEU A 117 13.09 6.17 -13.40
C LEU A 117 13.64 4.95 -12.65
N ALA A 118 14.93 4.63 -12.86
CA ALA A 118 15.60 3.56 -12.16
C ALA A 118 15.54 3.76 -10.65
N LEU A 119 15.87 4.98 -10.18
CA LEU A 119 15.76 5.35 -8.76
C LEU A 119 14.36 5.13 -8.22
N GLY A 120 13.32 5.58 -8.95
CA GLY A 120 11.94 5.42 -8.51
C GLY A 120 11.49 3.95 -8.41
N ILE A 121 11.87 3.09 -9.37
CA ILE A 121 11.59 1.64 -9.32
C ILE A 121 12.33 0.99 -8.15
N ILE A 122 13.61 1.35 -7.93
CA ILE A 122 14.40 0.85 -6.79
C ILE A 122 13.77 1.29 -5.46
N LEU A 123 13.34 2.56 -5.34
CA LEU A 123 12.63 3.04 -4.15
C LEU A 123 11.38 2.21 -3.85
N VAL A 124 10.56 1.92 -4.87
CA VAL A 124 9.38 1.05 -4.71
C VAL A 124 9.79 -0.33 -4.22
N GLY A 125 10.81 -0.95 -4.83
CA GLY A 125 11.28 -2.27 -4.47
C GLY A 125 11.86 -2.36 -3.04
N CYS A 126 12.51 -1.30 -2.57
CA CYS A 126 13.12 -1.24 -1.23
C CYS A 126 12.14 -0.84 -0.11
N CYS A 127 10.90 -0.49 -0.44
CA CYS A 127 9.87 -0.18 0.55
C CYS A 127 9.27 -1.43 1.21
N PRO A 128 8.67 -1.32 2.41
CA PRO A 128 7.94 -2.42 3.04
C PRO A 128 6.66 -2.77 2.28
N GLY A 129 5.99 -3.84 2.71
CA GLY A 129 4.68 -4.23 2.20
C GLY A 129 3.63 -3.13 2.35
N GLY A 130 2.68 -3.08 1.43
CA GLY A 130 1.61 -2.08 1.41
C GLY A 130 0.41 -2.49 2.27
N THR A 131 -0.21 -1.56 2.98
CA THR A 131 -1.38 -1.84 3.84
C THR A 131 -2.59 -2.42 3.10
N ALA A 132 -2.70 -2.19 1.80
CA ALA A 132 -3.75 -2.75 0.95
C ALA A 132 -3.64 -4.27 0.79
N SER A 133 -2.44 -4.86 0.97
CA SER A 133 -2.20 -6.30 0.89
C SER A 133 -3.08 -7.11 1.84
N ASN A 134 -3.35 -6.59 3.04
CA ASN A 134 -4.19 -7.24 4.04
C ASN A 134 -5.63 -7.47 3.54
N VAL A 135 -6.21 -6.47 2.88
CA VAL A 135 -7.55 -6.57 2.29
C VAL A 135 -7.56 -7.58 1.14
N ILE A 136 -6.54 -7.52 0.28
CA ILE A 136 -6.41 -8.44 -0.85
C ILE A 136 -6.19 -9.87 -0.36
N THR A 137 -5.38 -10.08 0.68
CA THR A 137 -5.15 -11.38 1.31
C THR A 137 -6.44 -11.96 1.88
N TYR A 138 -7.26 -11.14 2.53
CA TYR A 138 -8.58 -11.55 3.01
C TYR A 138 -9.48 -12.02 1.84
N LEU A 139 -9.57 -11.24 0.76
CA LEU A 139 -10.36 -11.57 -0.42
C LEU A 139 -9.84 -12.84 -1.14
N ALA A 140 -8.52 -13.06 -1.12
CA ALA A 140 -7.85 -14.23 -1.67
C ALA A 140 -7.98 -15.49 -0.80
N LYS A 141 -8.64 -15.41 0.36
CA LYS A 141 -8.69 -16.46 1.39
C LYS A 141 -7.28 -16.90 1.86
N GLY A 142 -6.35 -15.95 1.87
CA GLY A 142 -5.03 -16.13 2.45
C GLY A 142 -5.04 -16.04 3.97
N ASP A 143 -3.88 -16.32 4.59
CA ASP A 143 -3.69 -16.17 6.04
C ASP A 143 -3.56 -14.68 6.40
N LEU A 144 -4.70 -14.07 6.75
CA LEU A 144 -4.76 -12.64 7.10
C LEU A 144 -3.85 -12.28 8.28
N ALA A 145 -3.77 -13.17 9.28
CA ALA A 145 -2.93 -12.92 10.45
C ALA A 145 -1.44 -12.86 10.07
N LEU A 146 -1.00 -13.73 9.17
CA LEU A 146 0.35 -13.69 8.61
C LEU A 146 0.58 -12.41 7.82
N SER A 147 -0.35 -12.02 6.93
CA SER A 147 -0.24 -10.79 6.13
C SER A 147 -0.09 -9.55 7.00
N VAL A 148 -0.98 -9.37 8.00
CA VAL A 148 -0.90 -8.25 8.95
C VAL A 148 0.41 -8.27 9.73
N GLY A 149 0.87 -9.44 10.17
CA GLY A 149 2.14 -9.60 10.86
C GLY A 149 3.35 -9.23 9.99
N MET A 150 3.35 -9.63 8.71
CA MET A 150 4.39 -9.27 7.74
C MET A 150 4.40 -7.77 7.47
N THR A 151 3.24 -7.16 7.17
CA THR A 151 3.12 -5.71 6.95
C THR A 151 3.61 -4.93 8.17
N ALA A 152 3.17 -5.30 9.37
CA ALA A 152 3.60 -4.62 10.60
C ALA A 152 5.10 -4.74 10.82
N THR A 153 5.67 -5.96 10.69
CA THR A 153 7.10 -6.20 10.91
C THR A 153 7.94 -5.49 9.85
N SER A 154 7.60 -5.64 8.56
CA SER A 154 8.34 -4.97 7.49
C SER A 154 8.30 -3.46 7.64
N THR A 155 7.17 -2.88 8.03
CA THR A 155 7.04 -1.44 8.27
C THR A 155 7.88 -0.97 9.46
N LEU A 156 7.94 -1.74 10.55
CA LEU A 156 8.75 -1.38 11.73
C LEU A 156 10.25 -1.41 11.47
N ILE A 157 10.74 -2.32 10.61
CA ILE A 157 12.16 -2.40 10.26
C ILE A 157 12.53 -1.51 9.05
N ALA A 158 11.54 -0.95 8.34
CA ALA A 158 11.75 -0.09 7.17
C ALA A 158 12.68 1.10 7.42
N PRO A 159 12.67 1.81 8.57
CA PRO A 159 13.59 2.93 8.81
C PRO A 159 15.06 2.58 8.63
N ILE A 160 15.42 1.33 8.86
CA ILE A 160 16.80 0.83 8.72
C ILE A 160 16.99 0.18 7.36
N LEU A 161 16.14 -0.79 7.00
CA LEU A 161 16.34 -1.60 5.80
C LEU A 161 16.10 -0.83 4.51
N THR A 162 15.08 0.02 4.45
CA THR A 162 14.78 0.76 3.21
C THR A 162 15.93 1.69 2.81
N PRO A 163 16.47 2.59 3.66
CA PRO A 163 17.59 3.44 3.28
C PRO A 163 18.86 2.64 2.94
N MET A 164 19.14 1.58 3.68
CA MET A 164 20.30 0.72 3.45
C MET A 164 20.21 0.02 2.08
N LEU A 165 19.04 -0.51 1.73
CA LEU A 165 18.82 -1.17 0.43
C LEU A 165 18.83 -0.17 -0.72
N VAL A 166 18.26 1.03 -0.54
CA VAL A 166 18.33 2.09 -1.55
C VAL A 166 19.78 2.51 -1.77
N TRP A 167 20.56 2.70 -0.72
CA TRP A 167 21.99 2.97 -0.83
C TRP A 167 22.74 1.85 -1.58
N LEU A 168 22.46 0.59 -1.24
CA LEU A 168 23.11 -0.57 -1.88
C LEU A 168 22.75 -0.69 -3.36
N MET A 169 21.50 -0.44 -3.74
CA MET A 169 20.98 -0.67 -5.09
C MET A 169 21.11 0.57 -6.00
N ALA A 170 20.96 1.77 -5.45
CA ALA A 170 20.97 3.03 -6.21
C ALA A 170 22.17 3.93 -5.89
N GLY A 171 23.02 3.61 -4.91
CA GLY A 171 24.14 4.46 -4.49
C GLY A 171 25.22 4.69 -5.56
N THR A 172 25.27 3.84 -6.59
CA THR A 172 26.13 4.07 -7.78
C THR A 172 25.47 5.00 -8.80
N LEU A 173 24.17 5.23 -8.72
CA LEU A 173 23.42 6.09 -9.64
C LEU A 173 23.29 7.51 -9.09
N VAL A 174 23.06 7.63 -7.78
CA VAL A 174 22.76 8.88 -7.08
C VAL A 174 23.35 8.88 -5.67
N GLU A 175 23.61 10.07 -5.13
CA GLU A 175 23.93 10.21 -3.70
C GLU A 175 22.69 9.91 -2.85
N VAL A 176 22.87 9.05 -1.83
CA VAL A 176 21.77 8.61 -0.95
C VAL A 176 22.05 9.05 0.48
N ASP A 177 21.30 10.00 0.99
CA ASP A 177 21.30 10.39 2.41
C ASP A 177 20.51 9.35 3.24
N THR A 178 21.22 8.30 3.64
CA THR A 178 20.62 7.17 4.40
C THR A 178 20.09 7.63 5.76
N ILE A 179 20.75 8.56 6.42
CA ILE A 179 20.33 9.07 7.73
C ILE A 179 19.10 9.96 7.61
N GLY A 180 19.09 10.88 6.66
CA GLY A 180 17.92 11.71 6.38
C GLY A 180 16.71 10.85 5.98
N MET A 181 16.90 9.81 5.15
CA MET A 181 15.84 8.86 4.80
C MET A 181 15.33 8.09 6.03
N LEU A 182 16.22 7.59 6.90
CA LEU A 182 15.85 6.90 8.13
C LEU A 182 14.96 7.80 8.99
N LEU A 183 15.39 9.04 9.25
CA LEU A 183 14.62 10.00 10.04
C LEU A 183 13.27 10.31 9.39
N SER A 184 13.23 10.50 8.08
CA SER A 184 11.99 10.73 7.35
C SER A 184 11.01 9.58 7.52
N ILE A 185 11.46 8.32 7.42
CA ILE A 185 10.59 7.15 7.64
C ILE A 185 10.10 7.10 9.08
N VAL A 186 10.96 7.42 10.06
CA VAL A 186 10.53 7.50 11.46
C VAL A 186 9.42 8.54 11.64
N TYR A 187 9.58 9.75 11.08
CA TYR A 187 8.59 10.83 11.26
C TYR A 187 7.32 10.61 10.44
N VAL A 188 7.44 10.13 9.20
CA VAL A 188 6.28 10.04 8.28
C VAL A 188 5.52 8.70 8.42
N VAL A 189 6.19 7.65 8.94
CA VAL A 189 5.60 6.31 9.06
C VAL A 189 5.46 5.89 10.52
N ILE A 190 6.60 5.78 11.24
CA ILE A 190 6.59 5.17 12.59
C ILE A 190 5.85 6.06 13.60
N ALA A 191 6.15 7.35 13.64
CA ALA A 191 5.53 8.26 14.60
C ALA A 191 3.99 8.31 14.44
N PRO A 192 3.41 8.46 13.25
CA PRO A 192 1.95 8.38 13.07
C PRO A 192 1.36 7.03 13.47
N ILE A 193 2.02 5.91 13.16
CA ILE A 193 1.56 4.58 13.59
C ILE A 193 1.53 4.50 15.12
N VAL A 194 2.58 4.93 15.79
CA VAL A 194 2.66 4.93 17.26
C VAL A 194 1.55 5.82 17.85
N ILE A 195 1.35 7.02 17.31
CA ILE A 195 0.26 7.91 17.75
C ILE A 195 -1.11 7.23 17.55
N GLY A 196 -1.32 6.56 16.42
CA GLY A 196 -2.55 5.79 16.15
C GLY A 196 -2.78 4.67 17.16
N LEU A 197 -1.73 3.90 17.50
CA LEU A 197 -1.77 2.87 18.55
C LEU A 197 -2.08 3.46 19.93
N LEU A 198 -1.46 4.58 20.28
CA LEU A 198 -1.75 5.29 21.54
C LEU A 198 -3.21 5.78 21.58
N CYS A 199 -3.72 6.34 20.49
CA CYS A 199 -5.13 6.71 20.36
C CYS A 199 -6.06 5.50 20.54
N GLN A 200 -5.71 4.35 19.96
CA GLN A 200 -6.48 3.12 20.16
C GLN A 200 -6.48 2.66 21.62
N HIS A 201 -5.33 2.78 22.29
CA HIS A 201 -5.20 2.34 23.69
C HIS A 201 -5.91 3.29 24.66
N PHE A 202 -5.71 4.59 24.54
CA PHE A 202 -6.23 5.59 25.48
C PHE A 202 -7.65 6.07 25.15
N LEU A 203 -8.04 6.05 23.87
CA LEU A 203 -9.32 6.55 23.36
C LEU A 203 -10.11 5.48 22.59
N PRO A 204 -10.35 4.28 23.18
CA PRO A 204 -10.91 3.13 22.46
C PRO A 204 -12.33 3.37 21.94
N ARG A 205 -13.13 4.23 22.60
CA ARG A 205 -14.49 4.58 22.16
C ARG A 205 -14.45 5.40 20.86
N MET A 206 -13.58 6.39 20.80
CA MET A 206 -13.38 7.24 19.62
C MET A 206 -12.83 6.41 18.45
N THR A 207 -11.81 5.61 18.71
CA THR A 207 -11.14 4.79 17.68
C THR A 207 -12.12 3.77 17.08
N LYS A 208 -12.92 3.06 17.89
CA LYS A 208 -13.97 2.15 17.38
C LYS A 208 -14.98 2.85 16.48
N GLY A 209 -15.27 4.13 16.73
CA GLY A 209 -16.13 4.95 15.87
C GLY A 209 -15.48 5.30 14.52
N LEU A 210 -14.17 5.54 14.50
CA LEU A 210 -13.44 5.99 13.32
C LEU A 210 -12.94 4.86 12.42
N VAL A 211 -12.54 3.72 12.98
CA VAL A 211 -11.99 2.55 12.25
C VAL A 211 -12.80 2.16 11.00
N PRO A 212 -14.14 2.14 11.00
CA PRO A 212 -14.90 1.80 9.79
C PRO A 212 -14.74 2.78 8.62
N TYR A 213 -14.25 3.99 8.87
CA TYR A 213 -14.07 5.05 7.85
C TYR A 213 -12.63 5.15 7.35
N LEU A 214 -11.66 4.60 8.09
CA LEU A 214 -10.23 4.69 7.76
C LEU A 214 -9.86 4.11 6.38
N PRO A 215 -10.41 2.97 5.94
CA PRO A 215 -10.09 2.45 4.61
C PRO A 215 -10.51 3.40 3.49
N ALA A 216 -11.69 4.06 3.64
CA ALA A 216 -12.14 5.04 2.66
C ALA A 216 -11.26 6.31 2.67
N LEU A 217 -10.88 6.79 3.86
CA LEU A 217 -9.96 7.92 4.01
C LEU A 217 -8.61 7.62 3.36
N SER A 218 -8.04 6.44 3.61
CA SER A 218 -6.79 6.00 2.98
C SER A 218 -6.92 5.90 1.46
N SER A 219 -8.05 5.40 0.95
CA SER A 219 -8.30 5.33 -0.50
C SER A 219 -8.33 6.71 -1.14
N LEU A 220 -9.03 7.67 -0.53
CA LEU A 220 -9.08 9.06 -1.01
C LEU A 220 -7.72 9.75 -0.92
N ALA A 221 -6.98 9.52 0.16
CA ALA A 221 -5.63 10.02 0.34
C ALA A 221 -4.67 9.51 -0.75
N ILE A 222 -4.74 8.22 -1.09
CA ILE A 222 -3.95 7.64 -2.20
C ILE A 222 -4.37 8.24 -3.54
N CYS A 223 -5.68 8.41 -3.80
CA CYS A 223 -6.14 9.10 -5.01
C CYS A 223 -5.53 10.50 -5.12
N LEU A 224 -5.49 11.25 -4.02
CA LEU A 224 -4.91 12.59 -4.01
C LEU A 224 -3.40 12.58 -4.28
N VAL A 225 -2.65 11.66 -3.66
CA VAL A 225 -1.21 11.51 -3.94
C VAL A 225 -0.96 11.21 -5.42
N VAL A 226 -1.72 10.26 -5.99
CA VAL A 226 -1.61 9.93 -7.43
C VAL A 226 -1.96 11.14 -8.30
N ALA A 227 -3.03 11.88 -7.96
CA ALA A 227 -3.43 13.08 -8.69
C ALA A 227 -2.30 14.12 -8.74
N ILE A 228 -1.70 14.43 -7.60
CA ILE A 228 -0.59 15.39 -7.50
C ILE A 228 0.60 14.93 -8.35
N VAL A 229 1.06 13.70 -8.16
CA VAL A 229 2.26 13.19 -8.86
C VAL A 229 2.04 13.12 -10.36
N VAL A 230 0.89 12.62 -10.81
CA VAL A 230 0.57 12.52 -12.25
C VAL A 230 0.45 13.91 -12.87
N SER A 231 -0.24 14.84 -12.23
CA SER A 231 -0.41 16.20 -12.76
C SER A 231 0.91 16.94 -12.92
N HIS A 232 1.82 16.85 -11.93
CA HIS A 232 3.13 17.50 -11.99
C HIS A 232 4.09 16.87 -13.02
N ASN A 233 3.78 15.69 -13.53
CA ASN A 233 4.63 14.96 -14.47
C ASN A 233 3.90 14.55 -15.76
N ALA A 234 2.75 15.15 -16.07
CA ALA A 234 1.88 14.73 -17.17
C ALA A 234 2.61 14.70 -18.53
N ASP A 235 3.33 15.76 -18.89
CA ASP A 235 4.04 15.87 -20.18
C ASP A 235 5.06 14.74 -20.35
N ARG A 236 5.77 14.41 -19.28
CA ARG A 236 6.81 13.35 -19.31
C ARG A 236 6.21 11.95 -19.36
N LEU A 237 5.07 11.75 -18.70
CA LEU A 237 4.31 10.49 -18.75
C LEU A 237 3.75 10.21 -20.14
N LEU A 238 3.36 11.24 -20.89
CA LEU A 238 2.85 11.08 -22.24
C LEU A 238 3.95 10.61 -23.23
N VAL A 239 5.21 11.00 -23.00
CA VAL A 239 6.34 10.66 -23.89
C VAL A 239 6.95 9.29 -23.58
N GLY A 240 7.06 8.90 -22.31
CA GLY A 240 7.78 7.65 -21.90
C GLY A 240 6.97 6.73 -20.96
N GLY A 241 5.72 7.05 -20.67
CA GLY A 241 4.95 6.38 -19.62
C GLY A 241 4.64 4.92 -19.89
N LEU A 242 4.48 4.51 -21.16
CA LEU A 242 4.14 3.12 -21.48
C LEU A 242 5.21 2.13 -21.01
N LEU A 243 6.50 2.42 -21.28
CA LEU A 243 7.59 1.57 -20.80
C LEU A 243 7.58 1.48 -19.27
N LEU A 244 7.39 2.62 -18.59
CA LEU A 244 7.36 2.66 -17.14
C LEU A 244 6.17 1.87 -16.56
N VAL A 245 4.98 1.98 -17.16
CA VAL A 245 3.82 1.17 -16.78
C VAL A 245 4.14 -0.31 -16.92
N MET A 246 4.75 -0.74 -18.05
CA MET A 246 5.14 -2.14 -18.26
C MET A 246 6.16 -2.63 -17.23
N VAL A 247 7.15 -1.80 -16.87
CA VAL A 247 8.15 -2.15 -15.85
C VAL A 247 7.51 -2.29 -14.48
N VAL A 248 6.63 -1.37 -14.09
CA VAL A 248 5.88 -1.45 -12.83
C VAL A 248 5.00 -2.68 -12.80
N MET A 249 4.31 -2.99 -13.90
CA MET A 249 3.50 -4.20 -14.03
C MET A 249 4.35 -5.46 -13.87
N ALA A 250 5.48 -5.55 -14.58
CA ALA A 250 6.40 -6.67 -14.49
C ALA A 250 6.95 -6.84 -13.06
N HIS A 251 7.38 -5.76 -12.42
CA HIS A 251 7.89 -5.75 -11.05
C HIS A 251 6.86 -6.33 -10.06
N ASN A 252 5.62 -5.87 -10.13
CA ASN A 252 4.53 -6.36 -9.28
C ASN A 252 4.16 -7.83 -9.59
N ILE A 253 3.97 -8.20 -10.87
CA ILE A 253 3.58 -9.56 -11.26
C ILE A 253 4.68 -10.57 -10.89
N CYS A 254 5.94 -10.24 -11.15
CA CYS A 254 7.06 -11.09 -10.75
C CYS A 254 7.14 -11.21 -9.22
N GLY A 255 6.92 -10.13 -8.47
CA GLY A 255 6.86 -10.16 -7.01
C GLY A 255 5.76 -11.09 -6.48
N LEU A 256 4.53 -10.99 -7.04
CA LEU A 256 3.42 -11.90 -6.73
C LEU A 256 3.77 -13.35 -7.03
N GLY A 257 4.35 -13.61 -8.21
CA GLY A 257 4.72 -14.96 -8.65
C GLY A 257 5.83 -15.57 -7.81
N ILE A 258 6.92 -14.85 -7.59
CA ILE A 258 8.07 -15.33 -6.81
C ILE A 258 7.67 -15.51 -5.34
N GLY A 259 6.87 -14.60 -4.77
CA GLY A 259 6.34 -14.76 -3.41
C GLY A 259 5.51 -16.04 -3.26
N TYR A 260 4.68 -16.37 -4.25
CA TYR A 260 3.95 -17.65 -4.27
C TYR A 260 4.88 -18.84 -4.38
N LEU A 261 5.86 -18.79 -5.28
CA LEU A 261 6.84 -19.87 -5.50
C LEU A 261 7.68 -20.15 -4.25
N ILE A 262 8.09 -19.12 -3.52
CA ILE A 262 8.79 -19.27 -2.23
C ILE A 262 7.93 -20.10 -1.27
N GLY A 263 6.66 -19.74 -1.10
CA GLY A 263 5.74 -20.51 -0.27
C GLY A 263 5.54 -21.94 -0.77
N GLN A 264 5.54 -22.17 -2.09
CA GLN A 264 5.42 -23.48 -2.72
C GLN A 264 6.65 -24.35 -2.46
N VAL A 265 7.85 -23.81 -2.67
CA VAL A 265 9.12 -24.53 -2.46
C VAL A 265 9.31 -24.89 -0.98
N LEU A 266 8.86 -24.03 -0.07
CA LEU A 266 8.90 -24.29 1.37
C LEU A 266 7.76 -25.21 1.87
N GLY A 267 6.90 -25.73 0.98
CA GLY A 267 5.81 -26.64 1.35
C GLY A 267 4.74 -26.00 2.25
N LEU A 268 4.57 -24.69 2.20
CA LEU A 268 3.59 -23.99 3.06
C LEU A 268 2.15 -24.28 2.61
N PRO A 269 1.18 -24.24 3.54
CA PRO A 269 -0.25 -24.30 3.19
C PRO A 269 -0.66 -23.18 2.22
N ASP A 270 -1.66 -23.43 1.37
CA ASP A 270 -2.09 -22.48 0.34
C ASP A 270 -2.48 -21.11 0.90
N SER A 271 -3.09 -21.05 2.07
CA SER A 271 -3.42 -19.78 2.72
C SER A 271 -2.17 -18.93 3.01
N LYS A 272 -1.05 -19.55 3.41
CA LYS A 272 0.21 -18.86 3.66
C LYS A 272 0.92 -18.49 2.35
N LYS A 273 0.90 -19.37 1.33
CA LYS A 273 1.45 -19.06 0.00
C LYS A 273 0.80 -17.81 -0.58
N ARG A 274 -0.54 -17.71 -0.49
CA ARG A 274 -1.31 -16.55 -0.94
C ARG A 274 -0.95 -15.29 -0.17
N ALA A 275 -0.82 -15.38 1.16
CA ALA A 275 -0.43 -14.25 1.99
C ALA A 275 0.97 -13.74 1.62
N ILE A 276 1.97 -14.62 1.50
CA ILE A 276 3.34 -14.24 1.12
C ILE A 276 3.38 -13.67 -0.30
N SER A 277 2.70 -14.31 -1.26
CA SER A 277 2.58 -13.81 -2.63
C SER A 277 2.08 -12.36 -2.69
N ILE A 278 0.95 -12.12 -2.04
CA ILE A 278 0.29 -10.80 -2.06
C ILE A 278 1.15 -9.76 -1.33
N GLU A 279 1.71 -10.11 -0.18
CA GLU A 279 2.53 -9.19 0.61
C GLU A 279 3.80 -8.78 -0.13
N VAL A 280 4.52 -9.75 -0.73
CA VAL A 280 5.74 -9.47 -1.53
C VAL A 280 5.39 -8.66 -2.77
N GLY A 281 4.31 -8.99 -3.47
CA GLY A 281 3.92 -8.26 -4.68
C GLY A 281 3.38 -6.85 -4.43
N MET A 282 2.86 -6.53 -3.24
CA MET A 282 2.19 -5.26 -2.96
C MET A 282 3.03 -4.35 -2.05
N GLN A 283 3.59 -3.30 -2.62
CA GLN A 283 4.52 -2.40 -1.94
C GLN A 283 3.83 -1.19 -1.28
N ASN A 284 4.48 -0.61 -0.28
CA ASN A 284 4.12 0.71 0.24
C ASN A 284 4.59 1.80 -0.74
N SER A 285 3.88 1.89 -1.85
CA SER A 285 4.15 2.82 -2.93
C SER A 285 4.00 4.29 -2.52
N GLY A 286 3.17 4.58 -1.52
CA GLY A 286 3.05 5.91 -0.93
C GLY A 286 4.35 6.35 -0.24
N LEU A 287 4.99 5.44 0.50
CA LEU A 287 6.31 5.70 1.10
C LEU A 287 7.36 5.93 0.02
N ALA A 288 7.40 5.09 -1.03
CA ALA A 288 8.34 5.28 -2.14
C ALA A 288 8.19 6.65 -2.79
N THR A 289 6.94 7.07 -3.06
CA THR A 289 6.63 8.39 -3.61
C THR A 289 7.06 9.53 -2.68
N SER A 290 6.78 9.42 -1.39
CA SER A 290 7.18 10.41 -0.38
C SER A 290 8.70 10.54 -0.28
N LEU A 291 9.43 9.43 -0.22
CA LEU A 291 10.90 9.43 -0.17
C LEU A 291 11.51 10.04 -1.44
N ALA A 292 10.96 9.70 -2.61
CA ALA A 292 11.37 10.31 -3.88
C ALA A 292 11.20 11.84 -3.86
N THR A 293 10.07 12.32 -3.36
CA THR A 293 9.76 13.76 -3.31
C THR A 293 10.64 14.52 -2.30
N ILE A 294 10.93 13.92 -1.14
CA ILE A 294 11.71 14.58 -0.07
C ILE A 294 13.21 14.55 -0.39
N HIS A 295 13.75 13.37 -0.73
CA HIS A 295 15.20 13.16 -0.78
C HIS A 295 15.79 13.25 -2.18
N PHE A 296 14.95 13.14 -3.21
CA PHE A 296 15.38 13.06 -4.60
C PHE A 296 14.65 14.06 -5.50
N ALA A 297 14.34 15.24 -4.98
CA ALA A 297 13.62 16.30 -5.71
C ALA A 297 14.32 16.72 -7.02
N ALA A 298 15.66 16.59 -7.10
CA ALA A 298 16.43 16.82 -8.34
C ALA A 298 16.12 15.78 -9.43
N TYR A 299 15.61 14.60 -9.04
CA TYR A 299 15.24 13.49 -9.93
C TYR A 299 13.72 13.45 -10.08
N SER A 300 13.17 14.39 -10.81
CA SER A 300 11.74 14.69 -10.85
C SER A 300 10.84 13.52 -11.26
N LEU A 301 11.37 12.53 -12.03
CA LEU A 301 10.62 11.34 -12.41
C LEU A 301 10.63 10.23 -11.35
N ALA A 302 11.43 10.34 -10.29
CA ALA A 302 11.58 9.28 -9.29
C ALA A 302 10.30 9.00 -8.47
N ALA A 303 9.40 9.98 -8.35
CA ALA A 303 8.11 9.79 -7.67
C ALA A 303 7.07 9.03 -8.52
N ILE A 304 7.22 9.01 -9.85
CA ILE A 304 6.23 8.46 -10.78
C ILE A 304 6.04 6.94 -10.63
N PRO A 305 7.11 6.11 -10.54
CA PRO A 305 6.94 4.67 -10.36
C PRO A 305 6.07 4.31 -9.16
N GLY A 306 6.24 5.01 -8.03
CA GLY A 306 5.41 4.81 -6.84
C GLY A 306 3.93 5.14 -7.08
N ALA A 307 3.64 6.23 -7.80
CA ALA A 307 2.27 6.61 -8.15
C ALA A 307 1.62 5.57 -9.09
N ILE A 308 2.31 5.13 -10.15
CA ILE A 308 1.82 4.09 -11.06
C ILE A 308 1.64 2.76 -10.30
N PHE A 309 2.57 2.42 -9.43
CA PHE A 309 2.48 1.22 -8.61
C PHE A 309 1.25 1.25 -7.70
N SER A 310 0.90 2.42 -7.12
CA SER A 310 -0.32 2.61 -6.33
C SER A 310 -1.59 2.28 -7.11
N VAL A 311 -1.63 2.61 -8.40
CA VAL A 311 -2.76 2.24 -9.28
C VAL A 311 -2.75 0.74 -9.57
N TRP A 312 -1.60 0.28 -10.07
CA TRP A 312 -1.50 -1.08 -10.63
C TRP A 312 -1.65 -2.18 -9.57
N HIS A 313 -0.99 -2.06 -8.42
CA HIS A 313 -1.02 -3.13 -7.40
C HIS A 313 -2.44 -3.36 -6.83
N ASN A 314 -3.31 -2.35 -6.84
CA ASN A 314 -4.71 -2.52 -6.44
C ASN A 314 -5.52 -3.31 -7.49
N ILE A 315 -5.24 -3.06 -8.79
CA ILE A 315 -5.88 -3.80 -9.90
C ILE A 315 -5.38 -5.25 -9.92
N SER A 316 -4.06 -5.44 -9.95
CA SER A 316 -3.45 -6.77 -9.99
C SER A 316 -3.77 -7.59 -8.74
N GLY A 317 -3.77 -6.98 -7.56
CA GLY A 317 -4.16 -7.61 -6.31
C GLY A 317 -5.60 -8.12 -6.35
N ALA A 318 -6.56 -7.30 -6.82
CA ALA A 318 -7.95 -7.71 -6.97
C ALA A 318 -8.11 -8.87 -7.99
N LEU A 319 -7.34 -8.86 -9.09
CA LEU A 319 -7.32 -9.94 -10.06
C LEU A 319 -6.72 -11.22 -9.44
N THR A 320 -5.60 -11.11 -8.74
CA THR A 320 -4.94 -12.22 -8.03
C THR A 320 -5.86 -12.85 -6.99
N ALA A 321 -6.58 -12.03 -6.20
CA ALA A 321 -7.54 -12.54 -5.23
C ALA A 321 -8.67 -13.34 -5.91
N ARG A 322 -9.17 -12.88 -7.06
CA ARG A 322 -10.19 -13.61 -7.84
C ARG A 322 -9.65 -14.93 -8.40
N LEU A 323 -8.40 -14.95 -8.89
CA LEU A 323 -7.76 -16.16 -9.39
C LEU A 323 -7.62 -17.21 -8.29
N TYR A 324 -7.12 -16.82 -7.11
CA TYR A 324 -7.01 -17.74 -5.97
C TYR A 324 -8.37 -18.25 -5.48
N ALA A 325 -9.38 -17.38 -5.42
CA ALA A 325 -10.72 -17.78 -5.01
C ALA A 325 -11.41 -18.73 -6.03
N ARG A 326 -11.08 -18.62 -7.33
CA ARG A 326 -11.58 -19.55 -8.37
C ARG A 326 -10.90 -20.93 -8.28
N GLY A 327 -9.59 -20.97 -8.06
CA GLY A 327 -8.85 -22.22 -7.87
C GLY A 327 -9.46 -23.12 -6.79
N ASP A 328 -9.87 -22.54 -5.65
CA ASP A 328 -10.56 -23.29 -4.58
C ASP A 328 -11.90 -23.91 -5.01
N LYS A 329 -12.62 -23.26 -5.95
CA LYS A 329 -13.91 -23.79 -6.42
C LYS A 329 -13.72 -24.95 -7.38
N LEU A 330 -12.68 -24.88 -8.22
CA LEU A 330 -12.33 -25.96 -9.16
C LEU A 330 -11.83 -27.18 -8.40
N ALA A 331 -10.88 -27.02 -7.47
CA ALA A 331 -10.38 -28.12 -6.65
C ALA A 331 -11.51 -28.87 -5.90
N LYS A 332 -12.49 -28.12 -5.35
CA LYS A 332 -13.68 -28.72 -4.69
C LYS A 332 -14.68 -29.37 -5.66
N ALA A 333 -14.65 -29.03 -6.94
CA ALA A 333 -15.50 -29.66 -7.95
C ALA A 333 -14.90 -30.98 -8.43
N ASP A 334 -13.58 -31.08 -8.46
CA ASP A 334 -12.85 -32.32 -8.86
C ASP A 334 -12.83 -33.36 -7.74
N GLU A 335 -13.11 -32.98 -6.47
CA GLU A 335 -13.22 -33.89 -5.33
C GLU A 335 -14.64 -34.50 -5.15
N LYS A 336 -15.61 -34.07 -5.97
CA LYS A 336 -17.01 -34.59 -5.97
C LYS A 336 -17.28 -35.49 -7.16
#